data_737a0d8f75d1286395394d91c9e05cff
#
_entry.id   737a0d8f75d1286395394d91c9e05cff
#
_cell.length_a   1.000
_cell.length_b   1.000
_cell.length_c   1.000
_cell.angle_alpha   90.00
_cell.angle_beta   90.00
_cell.angle_gamma   90.00
#
_symmetry.space_group_name_H-M   'P 1'
#
loop_
_entity.id
_entity.type
_entity.pdbx_description
1 polymer ?
#
loop_
_entity_poly.entity_id
_entity_poly.type
_entity_poly.pdbx_seq_one_letter_code
_entity_poly.pdbx_strand_id
1 'polypeptide(L)'
;SRELALQIDQVFKSMNTPFKAVSCYGGRPAMEEHRTIKGVQPSVIIGTPGRMNDHLSKQNFDADTVTTLVIDEFDKCLEFGFQEEMATVIGQLPNLQRRFLLSATDAEEIPQFTGLDKTIKLNFLNPEEQLTHRLHLYKVLSPEKDKLETLYKLLCTLGSQSTLVFCNHRESVERVGKYLQSQKFQCGIFHGGMEQDDRERSLYKFRNGSCHVLISTDLAARGLDIPEIENVVHYHLPANEDGYIHRNGRTARWEAEGNSYVILHAEETLPGYIADEPEEFILPQVPPKPSLPEYVTLYIGKGKKDKINKIDIVGFLFKKGNLNKDEI
;
A
#
# COMPACT_ATOMS: atom_id res chain seq x y z
N SER A 1 -6.24 -6.26 -0.34
CA SER A 1 -4.84 -6.66 -0.03
C SER A 1 -4.69 -7.00 1.46
N ARG A 2 -3.57 -7.64 1.83
CA ARG A 2 -3.25 -7.97 3.24
C ARG A 2 -3.06 -6.69 4.06
N GLU A 3 -2.42 -5.72 3.47
CA GLU A 3 -2.12 -4.44 4.08
C GLU A 3 -3.40 -3.63 4.33
N LEU A 4 -4.33 -3.64 3.37
CA LEU A 4 -5.64 -3.02 3.54
C LEU A 4 -6.42 -3.68 4.69
N ALA A 5 -6.41 -5.01 4.79
CA ALA A 5 -7.06 -5.71 5.89
C ALA A 5 -6.46 -5.31 7.26
N LEU A 6 -5.13 -5.16 7.34
CA LEU A 6 -4.46 -4.67 8.55
C LEU A 6 -4.80 -3.21 8.87
N GLN A 7 -4.88 -2.36 7.85
CA GLN A 7 -5.25 -0.95 8.00
C GLN A 7 -6.68 -0.81 8.53
N ILE A 8 -7.63 -1.54 7.93
CA ILE A 8 -9.03 -1.54 8.39
C ILE A 8 -9.11 -2.01 9.85
N ASP A 9 -8.35 -3.06 10.23
CA ASP A 9 -8.30 -3.54 11.61
C ASP A 9 -7.75 -2.48 12.58
N GLN A 10 -6.71 -1.75 12.19
CA GLN A 10 -6.15 -0.66 12.99
C GLN A 10 -7.15 0.49 13.17
N VAL A 11 -7.79 0.92 12.08
CA VAL A 11 -8.84 1.95 12.12
C VAL A 11 -9.98 1.51 13.02
N PHE A 12 -10.47 0.28 12.86
CA PHE A 12 -11.54 -0.24 13.69
C PHE A 12 -11.17 -0.24 15.19
N LYS A 13 -9.96 -0.66 15.52
CA LYS A 13 -9.45 -0.63 16.91
C LYS A 13 -9.31 0.79 17.47
N SER A 14 -8.93 1.76 16.63
CA SER A 14 -8.81 3.16 17.06
C SER A 14 -10.16 3.81 17.39
N MET A 15 -11.27 3.27 16.85
CA MET A 15 -12.63 3.74 17.16
C MET A 15 -13.06 3.44 18.59
N ASN A 16 -12.33 2.61 19.32
CA ASN A 16 -12.61 2.22 20.72
C ASN A 16 -14.05 1.75 20.95
N THR A 17 -14.62 0.99 20.02
CA THR A 17 -15.95 0.41 20.14
C THR A 17 -15.95 -0.78 21.09
N PRO A 18 -17.11 -1.17 21.68
CA PRO A 18 -17.21 -2.40 22.49
C PRO A 18 -17.10 -3.68 21.65
N PHE A 19 -17.16 -3.58 20.33
CA PHE A 19 -17.09 -4.72 19.42
C PHE A 19 -15.65 -5.19 19.23
N LYS A 20 -15.49 -6.51 19.06
CA LYS A 20 -14.19 -7.13 18.80
C LYS A 20 -14.03 -7.41 17.31
N ALA A 21 -12.86 -7.13 16.77
CA ALA A 21 -12.49 -7.47 15.40
C ALA A 21 -11.32 -8.46 15.36
N VAL A 22 -11.31 -9.31 14.35
CA VAL A 22 -10.19 -10.20 14.02
C VAL A 22 -9.86 -10.03 12.53
N SER A 23 -8.58 -9.82 12.23
CA SER A 23 -8.07 -9.75 10.85
C SER A 23 -7.53 -11.10 10.39
N CYS A 24 -7.92 -11.52 9.18
CA CYS A 24 -7.61 -12.80 8.54
C CYS A 24 -7.05 -12.57 7.14
N TYR A 25 -5.77 -12.86 6.92
CA TYR A 25 -5.10 -12.62 5.63
C TYR A 25 -3.99 -13.63 5.36
N GLY A 26 -3.66 -13.84 4.09
CA GLY A 26 -2.60 -14.77 3.69
C GLY A 26 -1.20 -14.40 4.22
N GLY A 27 -0.27 -15.37 4.19
CA GLY A 27 1.12 -15.17 4.64
C GLY A 27 1.36 -15.52 6.11
N ARG A 28 0.32 -15.91 6.86
CA ARG A 28 0.41 -16.44 8.23
C ARG A 28 -0.29 -17.79 8.32
N PRO A 29 0.07 -18.66 9.30
CA PRO A 29 -0.60 -19.92 9.50
C PRO A 29 -2.09 -19.74 9.83
N ALA A 30 -2.99 -20.32 9.02
CA ALA A 30 -4.45 -20.21 9.21
C ALA A 30 -4.91 -20.74 10.56
N MET A 31 -4.19 -21.68 11.15
CA MET A 31 -4.49 -22.25 12.46
C MET A 31 -4.41 -21.23 13.60
N GLU A 32 -3.51 -20.25 13.51
CA GLU A 32 -3.42 -19.18 14.51
C GLU A 32 -4.64 -18.25 14.43
N GLU A 33 -5.09 -17.92 13.22
CA GLU A 33 -6.30 -17.14 13.00
C GLU A 33 -7.54 -17.88 13.50
N HIS A 34 -7.64 -19.20 13.20
CA HIS A 34 -8.73 -20.04 13.70
C HIS A 34 -8.82 -20.03 15.24
N ARG A 35 -7.70 -20.22 15.93
CA ARG A 35 -7.65 -20.13 17.39
C ARG A 35 -8.07 -18.77 17.91
N THR A 36 -7.66 -17.70 17.22
CA THR A 36 -8.01 -16.32 17.57
C THR A 36 -9.51 -16.07 17.38
N ILE A 37 -10.09 -16.47 16.25
CA ILE A 37 -11.54 -16.34 16.00
C ILE A 37 -12.32 -17.05 17.09
N LYS A 38 -11.97 -18.31 17.38
CA LYS A 38 -12.65 -19.13 18.41
C LYS A 38 -12.52 -18.54 19.81
N GLY A 39 -11.35 -18.00 20.17
CA GLY A 39 -11.10 -17.43 21.50
C GLY A 39 -11.69 -16.04 21.69
N VAL A 40 -11.71 -15.22 20.65
CA VAL A 40 -12.18 -13.83 20.71
C VAL A 40 -13.69 -13.73 20.50
N GLN A 41 -14.27 -14.62 19.68
CA GLN A 41 -15.66 -14.54 19.20
C GLN A 41 -15.99 -13.14 18.66
N PRO A 42 -15.35 -12.72 17.55
CA PRO A 42 -15.43 -11.36 17.07
C PRO A 42 -16.80 -11.02 16.50
N SER A 43 -17.21 -9.77 16.65
CA SER A 43 -18.38 -9.20 15.96
C SER A 43 -18.05 -8.76 14.53
N VAL A 44 -16.75 -8.56 14.22
CA VAL A 44 -16.27 -8.14 12.91
C VAL A 44 -15.10 -9.02 12.50
N ILE A 45 -15.17 -9.57 11.29
CA ILE A 45 -14.06 -10.31 10.68
C ILE A 45 -13.60 -9.50 9.45
N ILE A 46 -12.34 -9.14 9.42
CA ILE A 46 -11.73 -8.36 8.33
C ILE A 46 -10.78 -9.29 7.59
N GLY A 47 -10.98 -9.49 6.29
CA GLY A 47 -10.16 -10.47 5.60
C GLY A 47 -9.97 -10.24 4.12
N THR A 48 -8.97 -10.92 3.56
CA THR A 48 -8.79 -11.01 2.10
C THR A 48 -9.69 -12.12 1.54
N PRO A 49 -10.23 -11.98 0.29
CA PRO A 49 -11.22 -12.93 -0.25
C PRO A 49 -10.80 -14.40 -0.14
N GLY A 50 -9.60 -14.76 -0.59
CA GLY A 50 -9.13 -16.15 -0.53
C GLY A 50 -8.99 -16.69 0.89
N ARG A 51 -8.60 -15.86 1.89
CA ARG A 51 -8.52 -16.27 3.29
C ARG A 51 -9.92 -16.42 3.92
N MET A 52 -10.87 -15.58 3.53
CA MET A 52 -12.26 -15.71 3.96
C MET A 52 -12.86 -17.01 3.46
N ASN A 53 -12.62 -17.38 2.18
CA ASN A 53 -13.06 -18.68 1.65
C ASN A 53 -12.46 -19.86 2.42
N ASP A 54 -11.19 -19.81 2.81
CA ASP A 54 -10.56 -20.85 3.63
C ASP A 54 -11.22 -20.99 5.01
N HIS A 55 -11.54 -19.88 5.68
CA HIS A 55 -12.21 -19.92 6.98
C HIS A 55 -13.68 -20.36 6.89
N LEU A 56 -14.41 -19.94 5.85
CA LEU A 56 -15.81 -20.34 5.62
C LEU A 56 -15.89 -21.84 5.30
N SER A 57 -15.05 -22.34 4.38
CA SER A 57 -15.04 -23.76 4.02
C SER A 57 -14.64 -24.67 5.17
N LYS A 58 -13.84 -24.18 6.13
CA LYS A 58 -13.46 -24.90 7.36
C LYS A 58 -14.40 -24.66 8.53
N GLN A 59 -15.45 -23.87 8.34
CA GLN A 59 -16.43 -23.53 9.38
C GLN A 59 -15.77 -22.97 10.66
N ASN A 60 -14.78 -22.10 10.49
CA ASN A 60 -14.04 -21.53 11.62
C ASN A 60 -14.85 -20.47 12.38
N PHE A 61 -15.92 -19.97 11.80
CA PHE A 61 -16.98 -19.16 12.42
C PHE A 61 -18.32 -19.53 11.78
N ASP A 62 -19.39 -19.18 12.45
CA ASP A 62 -20.75 -19.48 12.01
C ASP A 62 -21.19 -18.49 10.93
N ALA A 63 -21.26 -18.95 9.68
CA ALA A 63 -21.66 -18.17 8.52
C ALA A 63 -23.13 -17.68 8.62
N ASP A 64 -23.99 -18.42 9.33
CA ASP A 64 -25.41 -18.07 9.49
C ASP A 64 -25.62 -16.82 10.36
N THR A 65 -24.63 -16.46 11.15
CA THR A 65 -24.65 -15.25 11.99
C THR A 65 -24.24 -13.99 11.27
N VAL A 66 -23.68 -14.09 10.05
CA VAL A 66 -23.20 -12.96 9.28
C VAL A 66 -24.36 -12.29 8.55
N THR A 67 -24.68 -11.07 8.94
CA THR A 67 -25.80 -10.29 8.37
C THR A 67 -25.35 -9.12 7.51
N THR A 68 -24.10 -8.70 7.61
CA THR A 68 -23.57 -7.53 6.91
C THR A 68 -22.24 -7.85 6.24
N LEU A 69 -22.10 -7.45 4.97
CA LEU A 69 -20.89 -7.55 4.20
C LEU A 69 -20.46 -6.17 3.72
N VAL A 70 -19.20 -5.85 3.87
CA VAL A 70 -18.56 -4.66 3.31
C VAL A 70 -17.40 -5.10 2.42
N ILE A 71 -17.39 -4.66 1.17
CA ILE A 71 -16.28 -4.89 0.23
C ILE A 71 -15.64 -3.53 -0.06
N ASP A 72 -14.41 -3.38 0.40
CA ASP A 72 -13.61 -2.18 0.17
C ASP A 72 -12.72 -2.35 -1.06
N GLU A 73 -12.42 -1.25 -1.76
CA GLU A 73 -11.74 -1.24 -3.06
C GLU A 73 -12.40 -2.22 -4.07
N PHE A 74 -13.74 -2.17 -4.16
CA PHE A 74 -14.52 -3.10 -4.96
C PHE A 74 -14.13 -3.08 -6.44
N ASP A 75 -13.93 -1.91 -7.04
CA ASP A 75 -13.43 -1.71 -8.40
C ASP A 75 -12.13 -2.51 -8.65
N LYS A 76 -11.24 -2.48 -7.69
CA LYS A 76 -9.96 -3.18 -7.76
C LYS A 76 -10.09 -4.69 -7.56
N CYS A 77 -11.03 -5.11 -6.75
CA CYS A 77 -11.35 -6.53 -6.65
C CYS A 77 -11.81 -7.12 -8.00
N LEU A 78 -12.54 -6.34 -8.79
CA LEU A 78 -12.95 -6.74 -10.14
C LEU A 78 -11.76 -6.72 -11.12
N GLU A 79 -10.99 -5.65 -11.13
CA GLU A 79 -9.83 -5.47 -12.03
C GLU A 79 -8.79 -6.59 -11.87
N PHE A 80 -8.57 -7.06 -10.63
CA PHE A 80 -7.58 -8.12 -10.35
C PHE A 80 -8.11 -9.55 -10.43
N GLY A 81 -9.35 -9.72 -10.87
CA GLY A 81 -9.94 -11.04 -11.10
C GLY A 81 -10.35 -11.78 -9.83
N PHE A 82 -10.59 -11.07 -8.70
CA PHE A 82 -11.10 -11.68 -7.46
C PHE A 82 -12.63 -11.93 -7.48
N GLN A 83 -13.26 -11.89 -8.66
CA GLN A 83 -14.71 -12.06 -8.79
C GLN A 83 -15.17 -13.43 -8.29
N GLU A 84 -14.47 -14.51 -8.66
CA GLU A 84 -14.81 -15.87 -8.27
C GLU A 84 -14.68 -16.09 -6.77
N GLU A 85 -13.60 -15.59 -6.17
CA GLU A 85 -13.40 -15.68 -4.72
C GLU A 85 -14.46 -14.90 -3.96
N MET A 86 -14.82 -13.69 -4.42
CA MET A 86 -15.87 -12.89 -3.79
C MET A 86 -17.25 -13.54 -3.94
N ALA A 87 -17.57 -14.06 -5.13
CA ALA A 87 -18.80 -14.80 -5.38
C ALA A 87 -18.91 -16.01 -4.45
N THR A 88 -17.80 -16.73 -4.26
CA THR A 88 -17.73 -17.88 -3.35
C THR A 88 -17.95 -17.47 -1.90
N VAL A 89 -17.37 -16.35 -1.44
CA VAL A 89 -17.62 -15.81 -0.10
C VAL A 89 -19.09 -15.47 0.07
N ILE A 90 -19.68 -14.72 -0.86
CA ILE A 90 -21.08 -14.28 -0.79
C ILE A 90 -22.04 -15.48 -0.78
N GLY A 91 -21.76 -16.48 -1.63
CA GLY A 91 -22.58 -17.69 -1.73
C GLY A 91 -22.59 -18.55 -0.47
N GLN A 92 -21.58 -18.42 0.40
CA GLN A 92 -21.49 -19.11 1.68
C GLN A 92 -22.11 -18.33 2.86
N LEU A 93 -22.69 -17.15 2.63
CA LEU A 93 -23.27 -16.29 3.65
C LEU A 93 -24.80 -16.19 3.44
N PRO A 94 -25.59 -17.15 3.91
CA PRO A 94 -27.01 -17.27 3.54
C PRO A 94 -27.90 -16.16 4.15
N ASN A 95 -27.51 -15.56 5.25
CA ASN A 95 -28.30 -14.60 5.98
C ASN A 95 -27.87 -13.14 5.80
N LEU A 96 -27.17 -12.83 4.68
CA LEU A 96 -26.77 -11.46 4.37
C LEU A 96 -28.00 -10.55 4.12
N GLN A 97 -28.14 -9.54 4.96
CA GLN A 97 -29.20 -8.53 4.88
C GLN A 97 -28.69 -7.22 4.26
N ARG A 98 -27.42 -6.87 4.49
CA ARG A 98 -26.81 -5.62 4.05
C ARG A 98 -25.51 -5.88 3.33
N ARG A 99 -25.33 -5.19 2.21
CA ARG A 99 -24.09 -5.24 1.41
C ARG A 99 -23.66 -3.81 1.10
N PHE A 100 -22.41 -3.50 1.37
CA PHE A 100 -21.80 -2.21 1.06
C PHE A 100 -20.62 -2.45 0.13
N LEU A 101 -20.61 -1.74 -0.99
CA LEU A 101 -19.49 -1.73 -1.93
C LEU A 101 -18.87 -0.34 -1.87
N LEU A 102 -17.59 -0.27 -1.52
CA LEU A 102 -16.82 0.96 -1.45
C LEU A 102 -15.83 0.99 -2.61
N SER A 103 -15.78 2.10 -3.33
CA SER A 103 -14.91 2.27 -4.48
C SER A 103 -14.44 3.72 -4.57
N ALA A 104 -13.20 3.92 -5.00
CA ALA A 104 -12.64 5.23 -5.31
C ALA A 104 -13.05 5.72 -6.71
N THR A 105 -13.49 4.81 -7.58
CA THR A 105 -13.96 5.11 -8.93
C THR A 105 -15.41 4.68 -9.09
N ASP A 106 -16.11 5.30 -10.04
CA ASP A 106 -17.48 4.92 -10.35
C ASP A 106 -17.48 3.60 -11.15
N ALA A 107 -18.02 2.53 -10.57
CA ALA A 107 -18.20 1.28 -11.29
C ALA A 107 -19.37 1.44 -12.29
N GLU A 108 -19.10 1.27 -13.58
CA GLU A 108 -20.12 1.34 -14.63
C GLU A 108 -21.21 0.28 -14.44
N GLU A 109 -20.84 -0.92 -14.01
CA GLU A 109 -21.77 -2.01 -13.72
C GLU A 109 -21.41 -2.73 -12.42
N ILE A 110 -22.44 -3.06 -11.63
CA ILE A 110 -22.29 -3.90 -10.44
C ILE A 110 -22.59 -5.35 -10.86
N PRO A 111 -21.61 -6.28 -10.77
CA PRO A 111 -21.80 -7.66 -11.19
C PRO A 111 -22.91 -8.38 -10.40
N GLN A 112 -23.65 -9.24 -11.07
CA GLN A 112 -24.78 -9.98 -10.51
C GLN A 112 -24.42 -10.85 -9.29
N PHE A 113 -23.18 -11.33 -9.18
CA PHE A 113 -22.76 -12.17 -8.05
C PHE A 113 -22.84 -11.42 -6.71
N THR A 114 -22.85 -10.09 -6.72
CA THR A 114 -23.00 -9.29 -5.49
C THR A 114 -24.37 -9.44 -4.84
N GLY A 115 -25.37 -9.93 -5.59
CA GLY A 115 -26.75 -10.09 -5.17
C GLY A 115 -27.45 -8.74 -4.86
N LEU A 116 -27.01 -7.67 -5.50
CA LEU A 116 -27.57 -6.33 -5.37
C LEU A 116 -28.48 -6.01 -6.58
N ASP A 117 -29.78 -6.21 -6.41
CA ASP A 117 -30.77 -5.89 -7.45
C ASP A 117 -31.14 -4.39 -7.47
N LYS A 118 -31.10 -3.76 -6.30
CA LYS A 118 -31.37 -2.32 -6.13
C LYS A 118 -30.29 -1.72 -5.23
N THR A 119 -29.59 -0.75 -5.74
CA THR A 119 -28.55 -0.03 -5.00
C THR A 119 -28.96 1.41 -4.71
N ILE A 120 -28.58 1.88 -3.52
CA ILE A 120 -28.54 3.29 -3.21
C ILE A 120 -27.09 3.73 -3.43
N LYS A 121 -26.88 4.53 -4.48
CA LYS A 121 -25.57 5.08 -4.77
C LYS A 121 -25.37 6.37 -3.98
N LEU A 122 -24.36 6.37 -3.13
CA LEU A 122 -23.88 7.56 -2.41
C LEU A 122 -22.58 8.00 -3.08
N ASN A 123 -22.63 9.12 -3.77
CA ASN A 123 -21.47 9.69 -4.45
C ASN A 123 -20.86 10.80 -3.60
N PHE A 124 -19.65 10.54 -3.09
CA PHE A 124 -18.83 11.49 -2.36
C PHE A 124 -17.65 12.00 -3.19
N LEU A 125 -17.55 11.58 -4.47
CA LEU A 125 -16.56 12.11 -5.39
C LEU A 125 -16.90 13.55 -5.69
N ASN A 126 -16.04 14.47 -5.28
CA ASN A 126 -16.19 15.88 -5.58
C ASN A 126 -15.47 16.18 -6.91
N PRO A 127 -16.17 16.54 -7.99
CA PRO A 127 -15.52 16.82 -9.27
C PRO A 127 -14.54 17.99 -9.21
N GLU A 128 -14.73 18.92 -8.24
CA GLU A 128 -13.87 20.09 -8.05
C GLU A 128 -12.63 19.81 -7.19
N GLU A 129 -12.62 18.73 -6.42
CA GLU A 129 -11.46 18.25 -5.65
C GLU A 129 -10.60 17.24 -6.42
N GLN A 130 -10.67 17.27 -7.76
CA GLN A 130 -9.74 16.48 -8.55
C GLN A 130 -8.30 16.86 -8.17
N LEU A 131 -7.46 15.85 -7.99
CA LEU A 131 -6.03 15.90 -7.65
C LEU A 131 -5.20 16.91 -8.46
N THR A 132 -5.75 17.41 -9.57
CA THR A 132 -5.11 18.27 -10.57
C THR A 132 -4.62 19.61 -10.03
N HIS A 133 -5.28 20.21 -9.04
CA HIS A 133 -4.88 21.55 -8.54
C HIS A 133 -3.74 21.53 -7.49
N ARG A 134 -3.41 20.35 -6.93
CA ARG A 134 -2.41 20.21 -5.87
C ARG A 134 -1.25 19.30 -6.27
N LEU A 135 -1.33 18.73 -7.46
CA LEU A 135 -0.34 17.82 -7.99
C LEU A 135 0.51 18.54 -9.03
N HIS A 136 1.77 18.75 -8.72
CA HIS A 136 2.73 19.24 -9.68
C HIS A 136 3.25 18.09 -10.55
N LEU A 137 2.98 18.15 -11.85
CA LEU A 137 3.34 17.09 -12.78
C LEU A 137 4.59 17.45 -13.55
N TYR A 138 5.59 16.59 -13.47
CA TYR A 138 6.89 16.75 -14.13
C TYR A 138 7.19 15.60 -15.09
N LYS A 139 7.79 15.92 -16.25
CA LYS A 139 8.44 14.95 -17.13
C LYS A 139 9.95 14.99 -16.93
N VAL A 140 10.56 13.82 -16.83
CA VAL A 140 12.01 13.64 -16.72
C VAL A 140 12.47 12.85 -17.93
N LEU A 141 13.28 13.47 -18.79
CA LEU A 141 13.74 12.83 -20.00
C LEU A 141 14.94 11.91 -19.71
N SER A 142 14.84 10.66 -20.16
CA SER A 142 15.91 9.68 -20.08
C SER A 142 16.58 9.53 -21.45
N PRO A 143 17.90 9.72 -21.54
CA PRO A 143 18.64 9.47 -22.78
C PRO A 143 18.68 7.97 -23.13
N GLU A 144 18.62 7.11 -22.11
CA GLU A 144 18.69 5.68 -22.27
C GLU A 144 17.30 5.05 -22.11
N LYS A 145 17.03 4.02 -22.92
CA LYS A 145 15.79 3.21 -22.84
C LYS A 145 15.67 2.53 -21.48
N ASP A 146 16.80 2.17 -20.90
CA ASP A 146 16.92 1.72 -19.53
C ASP A 146 17.06 2.92 -18.59
N LYS A 147 15.97 3.36 -18.04
CA LYS A 147 15.85 4.60 -17.26
C LYS A 147 16.49 4.55 -15.86
N LEU A 148 17.33 3.56 -15.55
CA LEU A 148 17.92 3.35 -14.22
C LEU A 148 18.81 4.51 -13.75
N GLU A 149 19.71 4.99 -14.63
CA GLU A 149 20.59 6.12 -14.28
C GLU A 149 19.80 7.41 -14.08
N THR A 150 18.79 7.64 -14.94
CA THR A 150 17.90 8.79 -14.82
C THR A 150 17.12 8.76 -13.50
N LEU A 151 16.57 7.59 -13.11
CA LEU A 151 15.93 7.42 -11.83
C LEU A 151 16.88 7.68 -10.67
N TYR A 152 18.09 7.14 -10.71
CA TYR A 152 19.10 7.37 -9.67
C TYR A 152 19.41 8.87 -9.51
N LYS A 153 19.64 9.60 -10.62
CA LYS A 153 19.89 11.04 -10.59
C LYS A 153 18.70 11.81 -10.01
N LEU A 154 17.48 11.45 -10.41
CA LEU A 154 16.26 12.05 -9.88
C LEU A 154 16.17 11.84 -8.36
N LEU A 155 16.31 10.62 -7.89
CA LEU A 155 16.21 10.30 -6.45
C LEU A 155 17.30 10.98 -5.62
N CYS A 156 18.52 11.09 -6.15
CA CYS A 156 19.57 11.87 -5.51
C CYS A 156 19.24 13.37 -5.43
N THR A 157 18.56 13.91 -6.46
CA THR A 157 18.13 15.32 -6.49
C THR A 157 16.97 15.58 -5.52
N LEU A 158 16.03 14.63 -5.37
CA LEU A 158 14.94 14.72 -4.41
C LEU A 158 15.42 14.59 -2.94
N GLY A 159 16.60 14.00 -2.72
CA GLY A 159 17.24 13.97 -1.41
C GLY A 159 16.52 13.09 -0.39
N SER A 160 16.12 13.69 0.75
CA SER A 160 15.44 13.01 1.86
C SER A 160 13.92 13.03 1.76
N GLN A 161 13.38 13.55 0.67
CA GLN A 161 11.94 13.60 0.47
C GLN A 161 11.35 12.20 0.31
N SER A 162 10.20 11.96 0.96
CA SER A 162 9.49 10.68 0.87
C SER A 162 9.01 10.42 -0.56
N THR A 163 9.52 9.34 -1.16
CA THR A 163 9.31 9.06 -2.57
C THR A 163 8.84 7.63 -2.80
N LEU A 164 7.75 7.48 -3.55
CA LEU A 164 7.23 6.18 -3.98
C LEU A 164 7.47 6.00 -5.48
N VAL A 165 8.25 5.00 -5.85
CA VAL A 165 8.59 4.68 -7.24
C VAL A 165 7.73 3.51 -7.71
N PHE A 166 6.99 3.71 -8.81
CA PHE A 166 6.11 2.70 -9.38
C PHE A 166 6.73 1.97 -10.57
N CYS A 167 6.74 0.65 -10.49
CA CYS A 167 7.07 -0.27 -11.57
C CYS A 167 5.86 -1.19 -11.88
N ASN A 168 5.66 -1.54 -13.16
CA ASN A 168 4.54 -2.38 -13.57
C ASN A 168 4.70 -3.86 -13.16
N HIS A 169 5.95 -4.34 -13.00
CA HIS A 169 6.26 -5.74 -12.73
C HIS A 169 7.18 -5.90 -11.52
N ARG A 170 7.04 -7.00 -10.78
CA ARG A 170 7.87 -7.33 -9.62
C ARG A 170 9.35 -7.48 -9.96
N GLU A 171 9.64 -8.05 -11.12
CA GLU A 171 11.01 -8.21 -11.62
C GLU A 171 11.69 -6.85 -11.84
N SER A 172 10.92 -5.85 -12.28
CA SER A 172 11.40 -4.47 -12.42
C SER A 172 11.66 -3.82 -11.07
N VAL A 173 10.81 -4.06 -10.07
CA VAL A 173 11.03 -3.58 -8.68
C VAL A 173 12.33 -4.13 -8.13
N GLU A 174 12.58 -5.45 -8.27
CA GLU A 174 13.81 -6.06 -7.80
C GLU A 174 15.05 -5.54 -8.56
N ARG A 175 14.93 -5.38 -9.88
CA ARG A 175 16.02 -4.88 -10.73
C ARG A 175 16.40 -3.45 -10.36
N VAL A 176 15.41 -2.56 -10.22
CA VAL A 176 15.63 -1.17 -9.79
C VAL A 176 16.23 -1.14 -8.39
N GLY A 177 15.71 -1.93 -7.45
CA GLY A 177 16.24 -2.01 -6.10
C GLY A 177 17.70 -2.47 -6.06
N LYS A 178 18.06 -3.51 -6.80
CA LYS A 178 19.45 -4.01 -6.91
C LYS A 178 20.38 -2.96 -7.51
N TYR A 179 19.92 -2.26 -8.57
CA TYR A 179 20.72 -1.19 -9.18
C TYR A 179 21.01 -0.06 -8.17
N LEU A 180 19.97 0.46 -7.50
CA LEU A 180 20.13 1.53 -6.51
C LEU A 180 21.04 1.11 -5.35
N GLN A 181 20.90 -0.13 -4.85
CA GLN A 181 21.80 -0.67 -3.83
C GLN A 181 23.26 -0.76 -4.31
N SER A 182 23.51 -1.12 -5.59
CA SER A 182 24.86 -1.13 -6.17
C SER A 182 25.47 0.28 -6.20
N GLN A 183 24.66 1.31 -6.34
CA GLN A 183 25.04 2.72 -6.24
C GLN A 183 25.11 3.24 -4.78
N LYS A 184 25.01 2.33 -3.78
CA LYS A 184 24.97 2.67 -2.35
C LYS A 184 23.78 3.57 -1.96
N PHE A 185 22.71 3.55 -2.75
CA PHE A 185 21.47 4.26 -2.46
C PHE A 185 20.56 3.39 -1.58
N GLN A 186 20.10 3.92 -0.46
CA GLN A 186 19.20 3.19 0.44
C GLN A 186 17.76 3.30 -0.06
N CYS A 187 17.18 2.17 -0.42
CA CYS A 187 15.78 2.06 -0.83
C CYS A 187 15.12 0.80 -0.27
N GLY A 188 13.82 0.85 -0.04
CA GLY A 188 12.98 -0.31 0.21
C GLY A 188 12.39 -0.84 -1.10
N ILE A 189 12.13 -2.14 -1.16
CA ILE A 189 11.35 -2.77 -2.24
C ILE A 189 10.07 -3.35 -1.65
N PHE A 190 8.98 -3.33 -2.46
CA PHE A 190 7.69 -3.79 -1.99
C PHE A 190 6.84 -4.36 -3.14
N HIS A 191 6.62 -5.67 -3.15
CA HIS A 191 5.81 -6.34 -4.17
C HIS A 191 5.20 -7.66 -3.65
N GLY A 192 4.19 -8.15 -4.34
CA GLY A 192 3.41 -9.32 -3.92
C GLY A 192 4.18 -10.64 -3.85
N GLY A 193 5.37 -10.75 -4.47
CA GLY A 193 6.22 -11.94 -4.41
C GLY A 193 7.13 -12.03 -3.19
N MET A 194 7.17 -10.99 -2.34
CA MET A 194 7.96 -10.99 -1.11
C MET A 194 7.26 -11.76 0.01
N GLU A 195 8.06 -12.34 0.91
CA GLU A 195 7.55 -12.88 2.17
C GLU A 195 6.92 -11.76 3.03
N GLN A 196 5.91 -12.12 3.83
CA GLN A 196 5.14 -11.14 4.59
C GLN A 196 6.00 -10.34 5.57
N ASP A 197 6.94 -11.00 6.25
CA ASP A 197 7.85 -10.33 7.18
C ASP A 197 8.75 -9.30 6.50
N ASP A 198 9.22 -9.58 5.29
CA ASP A 198 10.07 -8.65 4.53
C ASP A 198 9.25 -7.46 4.00
N ARG A 199 7.99 -7.69 3.63
CA ARG A 199 7.05 -6.60 3.28
C ARG A 199 6.82 -5.68 4.47
N GLU A 200 6.50 -6.23 5.63
CA GLU A 200 6.30 -5.47 6.86
C GLU A 200 7.56 -4.67 7.23
N ARG A 201 8.74 -5.29 7.15
CA ARG A 201 10.03 -4.60 7.42
C ARG A 201 10.28 -3.44 6.46
N SER A 202 10.03 -3.61 5.17
CA SER A 202 10.18 -2.54 4.17
C SER A 202 9.27 -1.35 4.48
N LEU A 203 8.00 -1.62 4.81
CA LEU A 203 7.05 -0.58 5.19
C LEU A 203 7.44 0.13 6.49
N TYR A 204 7.88 -0.60 7.51
CA TYR A 204 8.33 0.01 8.77
C TYR A 204 9.51 0.94 8.55
N LYS A 205 10.49 0.56 7.76
CA LYS A 205 11.64 1.40 7.43
C LYS A 205 11.24 2.67 6.68
N PHE A 206 10.28 2.56 5.78
CA PHE A 206 9.77 3.71 5.04
C PHE A 206 8.96 4.65 5.95
N ARG A 207 8.04 4.10 6.76
CA ARG A 207 7.19 4.87 7.68
C ARG A 207 7.95 5.63 8.76
N ASN A 208 9.04 5.08 9.26
CA ASN A 208 9.82 5.70 10.33
C ASN A 208 11.00 6.55 9.82
N GLY A 209 11.08 6.80 8.51
CA GLY A 209 12.12 7.63 7.92
C GLY A 209 13.51 7.00 7.85
N SER A 210 13.66 5.69 8.15
CA SER A 210 14.93 4.98 7.95
C SER A 210 15.20 4.64 6.48
N CYS A 211 14.24 4.94 5.61
CA CYS A 211 14.32 4.79 4.18
C CYS A 211 13.36 5.79 3.54
N HIS A 212 13.85 6.69 2.70
CA HIS A 212 13.02 7.72 2.07
C HIS A 212 12.41 7.28 0.73
N VAL A 213 12.89 6.19 0.15
CA VAL A 213 12.44 5.70 -1.16
C VAL A 213 11.90 4.29 -1.04
N LEU A 214 10.66 4.09 -1.49
CA LEU A 214 10.03 2.77 -1.62
C LEU A 214 9.73 2.49 -3.09
N ILE A 215 10.21 1.37 -3.63
CA ILE A 215 9.96 0.93 -5.00
C ILE A 215 8.88 -0.15 -4.95
N SER A 216 7.78 0.05 -5.66
CA SER A 216 6.63 -0.84 -5.55
C SER A 216 5.94 -1.13 -6.88
N THR A 217 5.15 -2.20 -6.90
CA THR A 217 4.12 -2.42 -7.93
C THR A 217 2.79 -1.83 -7.48
N ASP A 218 1.90 -1.51 -8.43
CA ASP A 218 0.56 -0.99 -8.15
C ASP A 218 -0.21 -1.84 -7.15
N LEU A 219 -0.28 -3.15 -7.40
CA LEU A 219 -1.01 -4.08 -6.55
C LEU A 219 -0.50 -4.08 -5.10
N ALA A 220 0.81 -3.97 -4.91
CA ALA A 220 1.40 -3.98 -3.59
C ALA A 220 1.22 -2.64 -2.85
N ALA A 221 1.29 -1.51 -3.57
CA ALA A 221 1.16 -0.17 -3.00
C ALA A 221 -0.28 0.21 -2.64
N ARG A 222 -1.27 -0.53 -3.15
CA ARG A 222 -2.69 -0.28 -2.86
C ARG A 222 -3.06 -0.67 -1.45
N GLY A 223 -3.92 0.14 -0.83
CA GLY A 223 -4.32 -0.06 0.56
C GLY A 223 -3.18 0.08 1.56
N LEU A 224 -2.02 0.60 1.15
CA LEU A 224 -0.97 0.94 2.09
C LEU A 224 -1.35 2.22 2.84
N ASP A 225 -1.42 2.10 4.15
CA ASP A 225 -1.38 3.27 5.03
C ASP A 225 0.08 3.75 5.07
N ILE A 226 0.46 4.51 4.06
CA ILE A 226 1.73 5.20 4.03
C ILE A 226 1.44 6.65 4.42
N PRO A 227 2.27 7.25 5.31
CA PRO A 227 2.19 8.68 5.58
C PRO A 227 2.23 9.45 4.26
N GLU A 228 1.82 10.66 4.29
CA GLU A 228 1.83 11.56 3.15
C GLU A 228 3.17 11.49 2.41
N ILE A 229 3.11 11.12 1.12
CA ILE A 229 4.27 10.97 0.27
C ILE A 229 4.44 12.27 -0.51
N GLU A 230 5.64 12.86 -0.45
CA GLU A 230 5.93 14.10 -1.15
C GLU A 230 6.04 13.88 -2.67
N ASN A 231 6.60 12.72 -3.09
CA ASN A 231 6.88 12.46 -4.49
C ASN A 231 6.39 11.08 -4.94
N VAL A 232 5.71 11.05 -6.07
CA VAL A 232 5.39 9.84 -6.82
C VAL A 232 6.21 9.82 -8.10
N VAL A 233 6.90 8.72 -8.37
CA VAL A 233 7.71 8.55 -9.58
C VAL A 233 7.17 7.40 -10.41
N HIS A 234 6.75 7.66 -11.63
CA HIS A 234 6.35 6.66 -12.62
C HIS A 234 7.59 6.22 -13.41
N TYR A 235 8.31 5.20 -12.90
CA TYR A 235 9.40 4.56 -13.65
C TYR A 235 8.87 3.85 -14.90
N HIS A 236 7.72 3.20 -14.76
CA HIS A 236 6.89 2.75 -15.88
C HIS A 236 5.55 3.50 -15.82
N LEU A 237 5.08 3.93 -16.98
CA LEU A 237 3.74 4.50 -17.11
C LEU A 237 2.70 3.48 -16.68
N PRO A 238 1.64 3.89 -15.98
CA PRO A 238 0.51 3.02 -15.66
C PRO A 238 -0.23 2.60 -16.93
N ALA A 239 -0.89 1.44 -16.90
CA ALA A 239 -1.56 0.88 -18.06
C ALA A 239 -2.84 1.65 -18.45
N ASN A 240 -3.46 2.34 -17.49
CA ASN A 240 -4.72 3.06 -17.65
C ASN A 240 -4.81 4.27 -16.71
N GLU A 241 -5.84 5.09 -16.94
CA GLU A 241 -6.13 6.30 -16.16
C GLU A 241 -6.35 6.01 -14.68
N ASP A 242 -7.11 4.97 -14.36
CA ASP A 242 -7.34 4.54 -12.99
C ASP A 242 -6.03 4.27 -12.24
N GLY A 243 -5.10 3.55 -12.90
CA GLY A 243 -3.77 3.31 -12.35
C GLY A 243 -3.02 4.62 -12.08
N TYR A 244 -3.14 5.58 -12.98
CA TYR A 244 -2.52 6.91 -12.83
C TYR A 244 -3.11 7.67 -11.64
N ILE A 245 -4.43 7.73 -11.53
CA ILE A 245 -5.14 8.38 -10.42
C ILE A 245 -4.76 7.73 -9.08
N HIS A 246 -4.76 6.40 -9.01
CA HIS A 246 -4.43 5.68 -7.78
C HIS A 246 -2.97 5.84 -7.34
N ARG A 247 -2.03 5.91 -8.29
CA ARG A 247 -0.62 6.18 -7.96
C ARG A 247 -0.45 7.59 -7.41
N ASN A 248 -1.02 8.57 -8.09
CA ASN A 248 -0.95 9.97 -7.67
C ASN A 248 -1.73 10.24 -6.38
N GLY A 249 -2.81 9.49 -6.14
CA GLY A 249 -3.53 9.52 -4.86
C GLY A 249 -2.72 9.04 -3.64
N ARG A 250 -1.44 8.71 -3.78
CA ARG A 250 -0.49 8.50 -2.67
C ARG A 250 0.16 9.79 -2.19
N THR A 251 0.15 10.82 -3.01
CA THR A 251 0.59 12.18 -2.69
C THR A 251 -0.58 13.17 -2.81
N ALA A 252 -0.38 14.41 -2.46
CA ALA A 252 -1.37 15.47 -2.55
C ALA A 252 -2.72 15.15 -1.87
N ARG A 253 -2.68 14.45 -0.73
CA ARG A 253 -3.88 14.11 0.04
C ARG A 253 -4.32 15.28 0.90
N TRP A 254 -5.65 15.40 1.09
CA TRP A 254 -6.27 16.43 1.93
C TRP A 254 -5.94 17.84 1.44
N GLU A 255 -5.13 18.58 2.17
CA GLU A 255 -4.74 19.97 1.85
C GLU A 255 -3.27 20.09 1.41
N ALA A 256 -2.53 18.98 1.27
CA ALA A 256 -1.11 19.00 0.93
C ALA A 256 -0.87 19.03 -0.58
N GLU A 257 0.21 19.68 -0.98
CA GLU A 257 0.75 19.64 -2.34
C GLU A 257 1.63 18.39 -2.51
N GLY A 258 1.69 17.86 -3.72
CA GLY A 258 2.52 16.71 -4.04
C GLY A 258 3.10 16.78 -5.44
N ASN A 259 4.18 16.03 -5.67
CA ASN A 259 4.85 16.01 -6.95
C ASN A 259 4.72 14.64 -7.61
N SER A 260 4.47 14.64 -8.91
CA SER A 260 4.42 13.45 -9.75
C SER A 260 5.44 13.56 -10.87
N TYR A 261 6.33 12.59 -10.96
CA TYR A 261 7.40 12.54 -11.96
C TYR A 261 7.17 11.40 -12.93
N VAL A 262 7.14 11.69 -14.21
CA VAL A 262 7.03 10.68 -15.27
C VAL A 262 8.38 10.58 -15.97
N ILE A 263 9.08 9.44 -15.89
CA ILE A 263 10.35 9.23 -16.57
C ILE A 263 10.06 8.68 -17.98
N LEU A 264 10.44 9.44 -19.00
CA LEU A 264 10.20 9.13 -20.41
C LEU A 264 11.51 8.96 -21.17
N HIS A 265 11.59 7.90 -21.98
CA HIS A 265 12.58 7.80 -23.06
C HIS A 265 12.02 8.47 -24.32
N ALA A 266 12.91 8.88 -25.24
CA ALA A 266 12.52 9.59 -26.47
C ALA A 266 11.51 8.84 -27.37
N GLU A 267 11.43 7.50 -27.26
CA GLU A 267 10.48 6.67 -28.00
C GLU A 267 9.13 6.49 -27.26
N GLU A 268 9.02 6.94 -26.01
CA GLU A 268 7.79 6.86 -25.24
C GLU A 268 6.97 8.14 -25.38
N THR A 269 5.67 7.98 -25.52
CA THR A 269 4.73 9.10 -25.56
C THR A 269 3.89 9.13 -24.32
N LEU A 270 3.50 10.32 -23.87
CA LEU A 270 2.55 10.47 -22.78
C LEU A 270 1.19 9.87 -23.21
N PRO A 271 0.57 9.05 -22.37
CA PRO A 271 -0.76 8.54 -22.62
C PRO A 271 -1.80 9.68 -22.62
N GLY A 272 -2.86 9.53 -23.43
CA GLY A 272 -3.91 10.53 -23.57
C GLY A 272 -4.72 10.82 -22.29
N TYR A 273 -4.63 9.96 -21.27
CA TYR A 273 -5.25 10.20 -19.96
C TYR A 273 -4.46 11.18 -19.07
N ILE A 274 -3.24 11.55 -19.44
CA ILE A 274 -2.50 12.64 -18.81
C ILE A 274 -2.84 13.91 -19.61
N ALA A 275 -3.88 14.61 -19.15
CA ALA A 275 -4.44 15.74 -19.88
C ALA A 275 -3.55 17.00 -19.81
N ASP A 276 -2.88 17.20 -18.68
CA ASP A 276 -2.00 18.35 -18.48
C ASP A 276 -0.60 18.05 -19.05
N GLU A 277 -0.03 19.01 -19.79
CA GLU A 277 1.34 18.88 -20.27
C GLU A 277 2.32 19.03 -19.10
N PRO A 278 3.13 17.97 -18.78
CA PRO A 278 4.06 18.02 -17.67
C PRO A 278 5.16 19.06 -17.88
N GLU A 279 5.50 19.80 -16.85
CA GLU A 279 6.70 20.64 -16.84
C GLU A 279 7.95 19.78 -16.95
N GLU A 280 8.95 20.21 -17.72
CA GLU A 280 10.20 19.49 -17.84
C GLU A 280 11.08 19.67 -16.60
N PHE A 281 11.37 18.58 -15.90
CA PHE A 281 12.28 18.58 -14.76
C PHE A 281 13.70 18.28 -15.25
N ILE A 282 14.55 19.29 -15.22
CA ILE A 282 15.94 19.19 -15.69
C ILE A 282 16.82 18.63 -14.58
N LEU A 283 17.39 17.46 -14.82
CA LEU A 283 18.33 16.83 -13.90
C LEU A 283 19.71 17.50 -13.95
N PRO A 284 20.40 17.66 -12.80
CA PRO A 284 21.77 18.13 -12.78
C PRO A 284 22.70 17.14 -13.49
N GLN A 285 23.71 17.66 -14.20
CA GLN A 285 24.72 16.82 -14.87
C GLN A 285 25.42 15.87 -13.87
N VAL A 286 25.78 16.41 -12.70
CA VAL A 286 26.35 15.65 -11.59
C VAL A 286 25.33 15.66 -10.47
N PRO A 287 24.71 14.51 -10.16
CA PRO A 287 23.73 14.44 -9.09
C PRO A 287 24.37 14.64 -7.72
N PRO A 288 23.65 15.16 -6.73
CA PRO A 288 24.08 15.15 -5.35
C PRO A 288 24.39 13.73 -4.86
N LYS A 289 25.13 13.60 -3.79
CA LYS A 289 25.30 12.29 -3.14
C LYS A 289 23.95 11.83 -2.57
N PRO A 290 23.69 10.51 -2.55
CA PRO A 290 22.50 9.97 -1.91
C PRO A 290 22.36 10.49 -0.49
N SER A 291 21.16 10.95 -0.14
CA SER A 291 20.84 11.37 1.22
C SER A 291 20.86 10.15 2.15
N LEU A 292 21.46 10.31 3.31
CA LEU A 292 21.41 9.30 4.36
C LEU A 292 20.19 9.57 5.27
N PRO A 293 19.49 8.54 5.69
CA PRO A 293 18.40 8.71 6.66
C PRO A 293 18.95 9.16 8.02
N GLU A 294 18.20 10.00 8.70
CA GLU A 294 18.52 10.44 10.05
C GLU A 294 18.36 9.31 11.08
N TYR A 295 17.41 8.41 10.84
CA TYR A 295 17.10 7.31 11.72
C TYR A 295 17.49 5.96 11.14
N VAL A 296 17.81 5.01 12.01
CA VAL A 296 18.09 3.60 11.63
C VAL A 296 17.09 2.68 12.31
N THR A 297 16.47 1.80 11.56
CA THR A 297 15.60 0.76 12.12
C THR A 297 16.41 -0.37 12.71
N LEU A 298 16.26 -0.59 14.02
CA LEU A 298 16.79 -1.76 14.71
C LEU A 298 15.68 -2.83 14.80
N TYR A 299 15.92 -4.00 14.20
CA TYR A 299 15.02 -5.14 14.33
C TYR A 299 15.48 -6.09 15.45
N ILE A 300 14.58 -6.35 16.39
CA ILE A 300 14.82 -7.30 17.48
C ILE A 300 13.81 -8.44 17.34
N GLY A 301 14.29 -9.63 16.91
CA GLY A 301 13.48 -10.82 16.66
C GLY A 301 13.00 -11.54 17.93
N LYS A 302 13.09 -10.91 19.10
CA LYS A 302 12.70 -11.44 20.40
C LYS A 302 11.71 -10.52 21.10
N GLY A 303 10.79 -11.07 21.88
CA GLY A 303 9.74 -10.29 22.53
C GLY A 303 9.22 -10.91 23.82
N LYS A 304 7.98 -10.58 24.19
CA LYS A 304 7.36 -11.04 25.45
C LYS A 304 7.39 -12.57 25.63
N LYS A 305 7.25 -13.34 24.57
CA LYS A 305 7.35 -14.81 24.61
C LYS A 305 8.75 -15.27 25.03
N ASP A 306 9.77 -14.47 24.74
CA ASP A 306 11.17 -14.70 25.11
C ASP A 306 11.56 -13.98 26.40
N LYS A 307 10.58 -13.48 27.16
CA LYS A 307 10.75 -12.69 28.40
C LYS A 307 11.49 -11.36 28.20
N ILE A 308 11.41 -10.78 26.99
CA ILE A 308 11.97 -9.47 26.66
C ILE A 308 10.82 -8.49 26.48
N ASN A 309 10.81 -7.42 27.28
CA ASN A 309 9.84 -6.34 27.20
C ASN A 309 10.43 -5.09 26.53
N LYS A 310 9.56 -4.20 26.07
CA LYS A 310 9.97 -2.92 25.49
C LYS A 310 10.89 -2.12 26.44
N ILE A 311 10.60 -2.15 27.76
CA ILE A 311 11.40 -1.45 28.79
C ILE A 311 12.81 -2.03 28.89
N ASP A 312 12.97 -3.36 28.74
CA ASP A 312 14.28 -4.01 28.78
C ASP A 312 15.16 -3.56 27.61
N ILE A 313 14.55 -3.45 26.40
CA ILE A 313 15.22 -2.98 25.19
C ILE A 313 15.66 -1.53 25.35
N VAL A 314 14.74 -0.64 25.73
CA VAL A 314 15.03 0.78 25.95
C VAL A 314 16.10 0.96 27.03
N GLY A 315 15.99 0.22 28.15
CA GLY A 315 16.99 0.24 29.22
C GLY A 315 18.36 -0.24 28.77
N PHE A 316 18.42 -1.25 27.89
CA PHE A 316 19.67 -1.72 27.29
C PHE A 316 20.30 -0.65 26.37
N LEU A 317 19.49 -0.03 25.50
CA LEU A 317 19.96 1.02 24.60
C LEU A 317 20.51 2.23 25.37
N PHE A 318 19.87 2.64 26.47
CA PHE A 318 20.38 3.70 27.34
C PHE A 318 21.68 3.29 28.05
N LYS A 319 21.68 2.11 28.73
CA LYS A 319 22.79 1.75 29.64
C LYS A 319 24.02 1.20 28.91
N LYS A 320 23.83 0.49 27.79
CA LYS A 320 24.90 -0.16 27.04
C LYS A 320 25.12 0.46 25.67
N GLY A 321 24.07 0.98 25.05
CA GLY A 321 24.15 1.69 23.78
C GLY A 321 24.58 3.15 23.94
N ASN A 322 24.57 3.71 25.17
CA ASN A 322 24.81 5.13 25.46
C ASN A 322 23.95 6.07 24.63
N LEU A 323 22.73 5.64 24.27
CA LEU A 323 21.78 6.48 23.55
C LEU A 323 20.95 7.31 24.53
N ASN A 324 20.61 8.51 24.13
CA ASN A 324 19.72 9.40 24.85
C ASN A 324 18.25 9.14 24.48
N LYS A 325 17.32 9.74 25.24
CA LYS A 325 15.89 9.56 25.03
C LYS A 325 15.42 10.02 23.64
N ASP A 326 16.06 11.06 23.12
CA ASP A 326 15.71 11.68 21.83
C ASP A 326 16.30 10.93 20.62
N GLU A 327 17.14 9.90 20.90
CA GLU A 327 17.77 9.04 19.88
C GLU A 327 17.07 7.68 19.73
N ILE A 328 15.95 7.43 20.47
CA ILE A 328 15.24 6.14 20.47
C ILE A 328 13.77 6.30 20.13
#